data_1a63a149203a639cfa6253b524beca4a
#
_entry.id   1a63a149203a639cfa6253b524beca4a
#
_cell.length_a   1.000
_cell.length_b   1.000
_cell.length_c   1.000
_cell.angle_alpha   90.00
_cell.angle_beta   90.00
_cell.angle_gamma   90.00
#
_symmetry.space_group_name_H-M   'P 1'
#
loop_
_entity.id
_entity.type
_entity.pdbx_description
1 polymer ?
#
loop_
_entity_poly.entity_id
_entity_poly.type
_entity_poly.pdbx_seq_one_letter_code
_entity_poly.pdbx_strand_id
1 'polypeptide(L)'
;MRRRRLLAAIAVVAAVLLVVGAAWFEPWRLFTERTVDEAVPQVEPPSEEDSGDTGKPAEPVEPRVLLAGDLISHEHETSGTVRVLELADGTRILRLEGLATSDGPDVHVWLSDAEVEDSRDGWFVFDDGAYHDLGEIKGNRGNQNYELPDSVDLDRFASVSLWCDRFDVSFGAAALA
;
A
#
# COMPACT_ATOMS: atom_id res chain seq x y z
N MET A 1 50.97 -7.44 22.05
CA MET A 1 50.47 -7.91 20.74
C MET A 1 49.06 -8.55 20.83
N ARG A 2 48.73 -9.44 21.77
CA ARG A 2 47.40 -10.10 21.90
C ARG A 2 46.25 -9.13 22.08
N ARG A 3 46.37 -8.09 22.93
CA ARG A 3 45.30 -7.11 23.19
C ARG A 3 44.93 -6.28 21.95
N ARG A 4 45.93 -5.90 21.13
CA ARG A 4 45.69 -5.17 19.86
C ARG A 4 44.95 -6.05 18.83
N ARG A 5 45.30 -7.33 18.75
CA ARG A 5 44.61 -8.30 17.86
C ARG A 5 43.19 -8.55 18.30
N LEU A 6 42.94 -8.64 19.63
CA LEU A 6 41.62 -8.77 20.18
C LEU A 6 40.72 -7.53 19.90
N LEU A 7 41.26 -6.34 20.12
CA LEU A 7 40.55 -5.09 19.81
C LEU A 7 40.25 -4.96 18.29
N ALA A 8 41.19 -5.35 17.43
CA ALA A 8 40.95 -5.37 16.00
C ALA A 8 39.85 -6.38 15.61
N ALA A 9 39.86 -7.57 16.20
CA ALA A 9 38.78 -8.57 15.96
C ALA A 9 37.40 -8.08 16.41
N ILE A 10 37.33 -7.44 17.59
CA ILE A 10 36.08 -6.85 18.11
C ILE A 10 35.60 -5.73 17.16
N ALA A 11 36.51 -4.88 16.69
CA ALA A 11 36.15 -3.78 15.77
C ALA A 11 35.62 -4.33 14.43
N VAL A 12 36.20 -5.40 13.90
CA VAL A 12 35.73 -6.05 12.67
C VAL A 12 34.34 -6.65 12.87
N VAL A 13 34.11 -7.36 13.99
CA VAL A 13 32.79 -7.94 14.31
C VAL A 13 31.76 -6.82 14.46
N ALA A 14 32.08 -5.74 15.17
CA ALA A 14 31.18 -4.61 15.33
C ALA A 14 30.85 -3.95 13.98
N ALA A 15 31.85 -3.77 13.09
CA ALA A 15 31.61 -3.23 11.76
C ALA A 15 30.72 -4.13 10.91
N VAL A 16 30.91 -5.45 10.97
CA VAL A 16 30.04 -6.41 10.27
C VAL A 16 28.60 -6.33 10.80
N LEU A 17 28.42 -6.29 12.12
CA LEU A 17 27.07 -6.17 12.71
C LEU A 17 26.38 -4.86 12.33
N LEU A 18 27.14 -3.75 12.26
CA LEU A 18 26.61 -2.47 11.81
C LEU A 18 26.18 -2.52 10.33
N VAL A 19 26.99 -3.13 9.47
CA VAL A 19 26.63 -3.28 8.04
C VAL A 19 25.41 -4.18 7.87
N VAL A 20 25.37 -5.32 8.57
CA VAL A 20 24.20 -6.22 8.53
C VAL A 20 22.96 -5.52 9.07
N GLY A 21 23.09 -4.82 10.20
CA GLY A 21 21.99 -4.04 10.77
C GLY A 21 21.51 -2.95 9.80
N ALA A 22 22.42 -2.17 9.24
CA ALA A 22 22.05 -1.15 8.26
C ALA A 22 21.36 -1.75 7.02
N ALA A 23 21.84 -2.89 6.51
CA ALA A 23 21.24 -3.58 5.38
C ALA A 23 19.85 -4.19 5.72
N TRP A 24 19.63 -4.56 6.97
CA TRP A 24 18.34 -5.12 7.41
C TRP A 24 17.30 -4.03 7.69
N PHE A 25 17.68 -2.98 8.41
CA PHE A 25 16.77 -1.90 8.82
C PHE A 25 16.60 -0.80 7.77
N GLU A 26 17.49 -0.72 6.79
CA GLU A 26 17.47 0.28 5.70
C GLU A 26 17.14 1.72 6.18
N PRO A 27 17.86 2.25 7.20
CA PRO A 27 17.48 3.51 7.85
C PRO A 27 17.50 4.72 6.91
N TRP A 28 18.16 4.61 5.74
CA TRP A 28 18.12 5.65 4.71
C TRP A 28 16.75 5.81 4.06
N ARG A 29 15.87 4.78 4.07
CA ARG A 29 14.53 4.86 3.50
C ARG A 29 13.67 5.90 4.21
N LEU A 30 13.86 6.15 5.49
CA LEU A 30 13.17 7.22 6.22
C LEU A 30 13.42 8.63 5.63
N PHE A 31 14.43 8.77 4.79
CA PHE A 31 14.83 10.04 4.16
C PHE A 31 14.66 10.01 2.64
N THR A 32 14.09 8.95 2.09
CA THR A 32 13.81 8.82 0.67
C THR A 32 12.36 9.13 0.36
N GLU A 33 12.13 9.79 -0.76
CA GLU A 33 10.80 10.05 -1.29
C GLU A 33 10.67 9.43 -2.68
N ARG A 34 9.68 8.59 -2.86
CA ARG A 34 9.31 7.99 -4.14
C ARG A 34 7.90 8.45 -4.48
N THR A 35 7.79 9.39 -5.40
CA THR A 35 6.49 9.86 -5.88
C THR A 35 6.05 9.05 -7.08
N VAL A 36 4.83 8.55 -7.01
CA VAL A 36 4.14 7.86 -8.11
C VAL A 36 2.84 8.60 -8.37
N ASP A 37 2.54 8.87 -9.63
CA ASP A 37 1.31 9.57 -10.03
C ASP A 37 0.64 8.82 -11.19
N GLU A 38 0.03 7.70 -10.87
CA GLU A 38 -0.73 6.90 -11.82
C GLU A 38 -2.10 7.54 -12.08
N ALA A 39 -2.45 7.67 -13.34
CA ALA A 39 -3.82 8.04 -13.73
C ALA A 39 -4.79 6.90 -13.38
N VAL A 40 -6.08 7.20 -13.26
CA VAL A 40 -7.11 6.16 -13.20
C VAL A 40 -7.11 5.44 -14.55
N PRO A 41 -7.06 4.08 -14.56
CA PRO A 41 -7.11 3.33 -15.81
C PRO A 41 -8.37 3.64 -16.61
N GLN A 42 -8.21 3.95 -17.89
CA GLN A 42 -9.32 4.14 -18.83
C GLN A 42 -9.54 2.82 -19.55
N VAL A 43 -10.69 2.22 -19.37
CA VAL A 43 -11.06 0.97 -20.02
C VAL A 43 -12.28 1.26 -20.92
N GLU A 44 -12.20 0.83 -22.16
CA GLU A 44 -13.36 0.89 -23.04
C GLU A 44 -14.39 -0.14 -22.58
N PRO A 45 -15.70 0.22 -22.53
CA PRO A 45 -16.73 -0.75 -22.22
C PRO A 45 -16.71 -1.89 -23.26
N PRO A 46 -17.11 -3.12 -22.87
CA PRO A 46 -17.19 -4.23 -23.79
C PRO A 46 -18.01 -3.83 -25.02
N SER A 47 -17.42 -3.98 -26.20
CA SER A 47 -18.13 -3.72 -27.45
C SER A 47 -19.28 -4.72 -27.58
N GLU A 48 -20.53 -4.29 -27.47
CA GLU A 48 -21.63 -5.10 -27.92
C GLU A 48 -21.49 -5.27 -29.44
N GLU A 49 -20.99 -6.42 -29.87
CA GLU A 49 -20.96 -6.80 -31.27
C GLU A 49 -22.42 -6.94 -31.72
N ASP A 50 -22.92 -5.95 -32.38
CA ASP A 50 -24.03 -5.90 -33.33
C ASP A 50 -24.99 -4.73 -33.11
N SER A 51 -24.58 -3.54 -33.48
CA SER A 51 -25.51 -2.49 -33.90
C SER A 51 -24.76 -1.57 -34.84
N GLY A 52 -24.99 -1.75 -36.15
CA GLY A 52 -24.45 -0.91 -37.20
C GLY A 52 -24.97 0.53 -37.10
N ASP A 53 -24.38 1.34 -36.21
CA ASP A 53 -24.54 2.78 -36.25
C ASP A 53 -23.20 3.48 -36.17
N THR A 54 -23.04 4.44 -37.06
CA THR A 54 -21.86 5.20 -37.38
C THR A 54 -21.34 6.04 -36.21
N GLY A 55 -20.25 5.60 -35.56
CA GLY A 55 -19.09 6.42 -35.27
C GLY A 55 -19.27 7.71 -34.45
N LYS A 56 -19.80 7.67 -33.22
CA LYS A 56 -19.41 8.64 -32.22
C LYS A 56 -18.39 7.95 -31.31
N PRO A 57 -17.20 8.57 -31.04
CA PRO A 57 -16.31 8.04 -30.02
C PRO A 57 -17.09 7.90 -28.70
N ALA A 58 -17.06 6.73 -28.08
CA ALA A 58 -17.68 6.55 -26.77
C ALA A 58 -17.06 7.55 -25.80
N GLU A 59 -17.89 8.31 -25.10
CA GLU A 59 -17.41 9.19 -24.03
C GLU A 59 -16.78 8.32 -22.95
N PRO A 60 -15.63 8.73 -22.36
CA PRO A 60 -15.02 7.95 -21.29
C PRO A 60 -16.03 7.74 -20.15
N VAL A 61 -16.30 6.48 -19.83
CA VAL A 61 -17.15 6.14 -18.69
C VAL A 61 -16.32 6.32 -17.42
N GLU A 62 -16.76 7.22 -16.55
CA GLU A 62 -16.09 7.41 -15.27
C GLU A 62 -16.24 6.17 -14.38
N PRO A 63 -15.16 5.73 -13.70
CA PRO A 63 -15.22 4.62 -12.77
C PRO A 63 -16.22 4.85 -11.64
N ARG A 64 -16.93 3.79 -11.26
CA ARG A 64 -17.87 3.83 -10.13
C ARG A 64 -17.12 3.61 -8.82
N VAL A 65 -17.26 4.54 -7.87
CA VAL A 65 -16.75 4.34 -6.51
C VAL A 65 -17.63 3.33 -5.80
N LEU A 66 -17.04 2.24 -5.34
CA LEU A 66 -17.72 1.20 -4.54
C LEU A 66 -17.58 1.50 -3.04
N LEU A 67 -16.37 1.79 -2.58
CA LEU A 67 -16.04 2.12 -1.20
C LEU A 67 -14.98 3.22 -1.19
N ALA A 68 -14.94 3.99 -0.10
CA ALA A 68 -13.91 5.00 0.12
C ALA A 68 -13.61 5.19 1.61
N GLY A 69 -12.41 5.70 1.93
CA GLY A 69 -12.02 6.05 3.30
C GLY A 69 -10.77 6.93 3.31
N ASP A 70 -10.61 7.70 4.36
CA ASP A 70 -9.42 8.52 4.56
C ASP A 70 -8.40 7.77 5.42
N LEU A 71 -7.13 7.87 5.04
CA LEU A 71 -6.02 7.29 5.81
C LEU A 71 -5.83 8.08 7.11
N ILE A 72 -5.74 7.36 8.21
CA ILE A 72 -5.28 7.87 9.50
C ILE A 72 -3.84 7.42 9.74
N SER A 73 -3.11 8.21 10.52
CA SER A 73 -1.74 7.89 10.91
C SER A 73 -1.71 6.80 11.97
N HIS A 74 -0.83 5.81 11.79
CA HIS A 74 -0.47 4.83 12.81
C HIS A 74 0.96 5.08 13.29
N GLU A 75 1.91 4.15 13.03
CA GLU A 75 3.30 4.36 13.46
C GLU A 75 3.96 5.54 12.75
N HIS A 76 3.55 5.83 11.51
CA HIS A 76 4.06 6.94 10.70
C HIS A 76 2.98 7.96 10.40
N GLU A 77 3.41 9.23 10.25
CA GLU A 77 2.51 10.27 9.74
C GLU A 77 2.06 9.87 8.33
N THR A 78 0.77 9.64 8.19
CA THR A 78 0.16 9.13 6.97
C THR A 78 -1.11 9.90 6.64
N SER A 79 -1.30 10.24 5.39
CA SER A 79 -2.50 10.91 4.87
C SER A 79 -2.77 10.51 3.43
N GLY A 80 -3.99 10.76 2.97
CA GLY A 80 -4.49 10.44 1.65
C GLY A 80 -5.85 9.78 1.73
N THR A 81 -6.43 9.44 0.58
CA THR A 81 -7.72 8.77 0.48
C THR A 81 -7.56 7.42 -0.21
N VAL A 82 -8.26 6.42 0.25
CA VAL A 82 -8.39 5.12 -0.38
C VAL A 82 -9.74 5.04 -1.07
N ARG A 83 -9.77 4.55 -2.31
CA ARG A 83 -11.01 4.27 -3.04
C ARG A 83 -10.96 2.88 -3.66
N VAL A 84 -12.04 2.16 -3.56
CA VAL A 84 -12.31 0.97 -4.38
C VAL A 84 -13.16 1.41 -5.55
N LEU A 85 -12.63 1.23 -6.75
CA LEU A 85 -13.26 1.65 -8.00
C LEU A 85 -13.62 0.43 -8.84
N GLU A 86 -14.78 0.47 -9.50
CA GLU A 86 -15.17 -0.44 -10.57
C GLU A 86 -15.04 0.30 -11.91
N LEU A 87 -14.23 -0.24 -12.80
CA LEU A 87 -13.99 0.30 -14.13
C LEU A 87 -15.13 -0.09 -15.09
N ALA A 88 -15.16 0.50 -16.28
CA ALA A 88 -16.22 0.29 -17.27
C ALA A 88 -16.35 -1.16 -17.75
N ASP A 89 -15.28 -1.95 -17.68
CA ASP A 89 -15.26 -3.38 -18.01
C ASP A 89 -15.60 -4.31 -16.84
N GLY A 90 -15.90 -3.74 -15.65
CA GLY A 90 -16.18 -4.47 -14.44
C GLY A 90 -14.94 -4.80 -13.58
N THR A 91 -13.73 -4.51 -14.09
CA THR A 91 -12.49 -4.68 -13.29
C THR A 91 -12.54 -3.80 -12.03
N ARG A 92 -12.11 -4.33 -10.89
CA ARG A 92 -12.02 -3.58 -9.64
C ARG A 92 -10.57 -3.23 -9.33
N ILE A 93 -10.36 -2.00 -8.87
CA ILE A 93 -9.06 -1.53 -8.41
C ILE A 93 -9.19 -0.87 -7.04
N LEU A 94 -8.15 -1.00 -6.23
CA LEU A 94 -7.93 -0.16 -5.07
C LEU A 94 -7.00 0.97 -5.48
N ARG A 95 -7.41 2.19 -5.23
CA ARG A 95 -6.65 3.40 -5.55
C ARG A 95 -6.30 4.17 -4.29
N LEU A 96 -5.02 4.47 -4.13
CA LEU A 96 -4.54 5.45 -3.16
C LEU A 96 -4.46 6.80 -3.86
N GLU A 97 -5.04 7.84 -3.28
CA GLU A 97 -5.03 9.20 -3.83
C GLU A 97 -4.39 10.17 -2.85
N GLY A 98 -3.48 11.00 -3.36
CA GLY A 98 -2.78 12.00 -2.56
C GLY A 98 -2.00 11.40 -1.39
N LEU A 99 -1.56 10.14 -1.52
CA LEU A 99 -0.82 9.47 -0.47
C LEU A 99 0.40 10.28 -0.06
N ALA A 100 0.60 10.43 1.23
CA ALA A 100 1.83 10.91 1.85
C ALA A 100 2.11 10.10 3.12
N THR A 101 3.20 9.36 3.11
CA THR A 101 3.68 8.57 4.25
C THR A 101 5.21 8.50 4.22
N SER A 102 5.82 7.81 5.18
CA SER A 102 7.26 7.51 5.16
C SER A 102 7.55 6.34 4.20
N ASP A 103 8.74 6.32 3.60
CA ASP A 103 9.21 5.11 2.93
C ASP A 103 9.67 4.09 3.99
N GLY A 104 9.47 2.81 3.72
CA GLY A 104 9.83 1.71 4.60
C GLY A 104 10.45 0.55 3.84
N PRO A 105 11.14 -0.37 4.55
CA PRO A 105 11.89 -1.42 3.89
C PRO A 105 11.02 -2.52 3.26
N ASP A 106 9.74 -2.62 3.63
CA ASP A 106 8.86 -3.73 3.22
C ASP A 106 7.39 -3.37 3.48
N VAL A 107 6.95 -2.27 2.87
CA VAL A 107 5.59 -1.74 3.08
C VAL A 107 4.67 -2.22 1.97
N HIS A 108 3.60 -2.89 2.34
CA HIS A 108 2.58 -3.47 1.47
C HIS A 108 1.23 -2.76 1.63
N VAL A 109 0.39 -2.87 0.62
CA VAL A 109 -1.01 -2.46 0.68
C VAL A 109 -1.86 -3.69 0.97
N TRP A 110 -2.38 -3.77 2.19
CA TRP A 110 -3.25 -4.86 2.59
C TRP A 110 -4.70 -4.42 2.66
N LEU A 111 -5.60 -5.23 2.13
CA LEU A 111 -7.02 -5.16 2.38
C LEU A 111 -7.36 -6.18 3.46
N SER A 112 -7.94 -5.74 4.59
CA SER A 112 -8.10 -6.54 5.81
C SER A 112 -9.55 -6.54 6.33
N ASP A 113 -9.90 -7.57 7.12
CA ASP A 113 -11.14 -7.64 7.88
C ASP A 113 -11.00 -7.05 9.31
N ALA A 114 -9.82 -6.55 9.67
CA ALA A 114 -9.59 -5.88 10.95
C ALA A 114 -10.27 -4.50 11.00
N GLU A 115 -10.76 -4.11 12.17
CA GLU A 115 -11.26 -2.75 12.40
C GLU A 115 -10.10 -1.75 12.47
N VAL A 116 -10.32 -0.53 11.97
CA VAL A 116 -9.35 0.56 12.06
C VAL A 116 -9.56 1.31 13.36
N GLU A 117 -8.55 1.31 14.22
CA GLU A 117 -8.58 2.01 15.50
C GLU A 117 -7.48 3.06 15.55
N ASP A 118 -7.85 4.30 15.95
CA ASP A 118 -6.90 5.38 16.22
C ASP A 118 -6.26 5.19 17.62
N SER A 119 -5.58 4.05 17.79
CA SER A 119 -4.88 3.70 19.01
C SER A 119 -3.60 2.94 18.69
N ARG A 120 -2.64 2.93 19.61
CA ARG A 120 -1.39 2.18 19.40
C ARG A 120 -1.65 0.68 19.26
N ASP A 121 -2.64 0.14 19.96
CA ASP A 121 -2.97 -1.28 19.88
C ASP A 121 -3.54 -1.63 18.49
N GLY A 122 -4.27 -0.71 17.87
CA GLY A 122 -4.78 -0.84 16.50
C GLY A 122 -3.70 -0.86 15.40
N TRP A 123 -2.44 -0.55 15.72
CA TRP A 123 -1.35 -0.59 14.73
C TRP A 123 -0.91 -2.01 14.38
N PHE A 124 -1.30 -3.02 15.16
CA PHE A 124 -0.76 -4.38 15.11
C PHE A 124 -1.81 -5.46 14.83
N VAL A 125 -3.04 -5.07 14.44
CA VAL A 125 -4.18 -6.00 14.34
C VAL A 125 -4.42 -6.55 12.93
N PHE A 126 -3.74 -6.03 11.90
CA PHE A 126 -4.09 -6.33 10.51
C PHE A 126 -3.65 -7.72 10.04
N ASP A 127 -2.77 -8.40 10.77
CA ASP A 127 -2.35 -9.79 10.57
C ASP A 127 -3.04 -10.79 11.50
N ASP A 128 -3.85 -10.33 12.46
CA ASP A 128 -4.62 -11.19 13.38
C ASP A 128 -5.77 -11.93 12.70
N GLY A 129 -6.29 -11.38 11.60
CA GLY A 129 -7.45 -11.87 10.86
C GLY A 129 -7.14 -12.31 9.43
N ALA A 130 -8.12 -12.14 8.55
CA ALA A 130 -7.94 -12.38 7.13
C ALA A 130 -7.56 -11.09 6.41
N TYR A 131 -6.62 -11.21 5.48
CA TYR A 131 -6.20 -10.10 4.63
C TYR A 131 -5.87 -10.57 3.21
N HIS A 132 -5.87 -9.62 2.29
CA HIS A 132 -5.35 -9.77 0.93
C HIS A 132 -4.19 -8.79 0.75
N ASP A 133 -3.02 -9.32 0.48
CA ASP A 133 -1.85 -8.52 0.08
C ASP A 133 -1.98 -8.14 -1.39
N LEU A 134 -2.09 -6.83 -1.67
CA LEU A 134 -2.18 -6.27 -3.01
C LEU A 134 -0.81 -5.93 -3.60
N GLY A 135 0.27 -6.16 -2.84
CA GLY A 135 1.65 -5.95 -3.21
C GLY A 135 2.31 -4.77 -2.52
N GLU A 136 3.62 -4.64 -2.75
CA GLU A 136 4.42 -3.55 -2.19
C GLU A 136 3.91 -2.18 -2.63
N ILE A 137 4.06 -1.18 -1.74
CA ILE A 137 3.78 0.22 -2.05
C ILE A 137 4.73 0.70 -3.16
N LYS A 138 4.18 1.22 -4.26
CA LYS A 138 4.94 1.66 -5.43
C LYS A 138 5.76 2.93 -5.14
N GLY A 139 5.25 3.75 -4.23
CA GLY A 139 5.90 4.95 -3.73
C GLY A 139 5.23 5.42 -2.45
N ASN A 140 5.93 6.23 -1.66
CA ASN A 140 5.40 6.77 -0.41
C ASN A 140 4.64 8.09 -0.59
N ARG A 141 4.50 8.57 -1.85
CA ARG A 141 3.73 9.77 -2.20
C ARG A 141 2.98 9.59 -3.52
N GLY A 142 1.81 10.25 -3.61
CA GLY A 142 1.04 10.46 -4.83
C GLY A 142 -0.09 9.48 -5.05
N ASN A 143 -0.38 9.15 -6.31
CA ASN A 143 -1.54 8.35 -6.71
C ASN A 143 -1.09 6.99 -7.24
N GLN A 144 -1.72 5.91 -6.74
CA GLN A 144 -1.32 4.53 -7.08
C GLN A 144 -2.55 3.64 -7.20
N ASN A 145 -2.53 2.70 -8.15
CA ASN A 145 -3.61 1.75 -8.39
C ASN A 145 -3.13 0.33 -8.11
N TYR A 146 -3.97 -0.48 -7.52
CA TYR A 146 -3.74 -1.90 -7.26
C TYR A 146 -4.92 -2.69 -7.79
N GLU A 147 -4.66 -3.75 -8.55
CA GLU A 147 -5.72 -4.62 -9.03
C GLU A 147 -6.35 -5.36 -7.85
N LEU A 148 -7.68 -5.39 -7.84
CA LEU A 148 -8.44 -6.06 -6.80
C LEU A 148 -9.13 -7.28 -7.41
N PRO A 149 -8.75 -8.51 -7.01
CA PRO A 149 -9.34 -9.73 -7.55
C PRO A 149 -10.86 -9.78 -7.33
N ASP A 150 -11.59 -10.31 -8.31
CA ASP A 150 -13.06 -10.45 -8.23
C ASP A 150 -13.53 -11.32 -7.06
N SER A 151 -12.66 -12.23 -6.60
CA SER A 151 -12.92 -13.10 -5.45
C SER A 151 -12.93 -12.39 -4.10
N VAL A 152 -12.49 -11.11 -4.05
CA VAL A 152 -12.45 -10.34 -2.80
C VAL A 152 -13.86 -9.91 -2.42
N ASP A 153 -14.27 -10.30 -1.22
CA ASP A 153 -15.54 -9.92 -0.60
C ASP A 153 -15.40 -8.56 0.11
N LEU A 154 -15.93 -7.51 -0.51
CA LEU A 154 -15.86 -6.14 0.02
C LEU A 154 -16.76 -5.90 1.24
N ASP A 155 -17.76 -6.76 1.49
CA ASP A 155 -18.57 -6.68 2.70
C ASP A 155 -17.78 -7.21 3.92
N ARG A 156 -16.81 -8.08 3.68
CA ARG A 156 -15.93 -8.62 4.72
C ARG A 156 -14.69 -7.79 4.93
N PHE A 157 -14.00 -7.42 3.83
CA PHE A 157 -12.73 -6.69 3.85
C PHE A 157 -12.99 -5.18 3.75
N ALA A 158 -13.25 -4.56 4.90
CA ALA A 158 -13.69 -3.17 5.00
C ALA A 158 -12.60 -2.22 5.52
N SER A 159 -11.32 -2.63 5.48
CA SER A 159 -10.20 -1.78 5.85
C SER A 159 -9.00 -1.95 4.95
N VAL A 160 -8.18 -0.91 4.85
CA VAL A 160 -6.88 -0.94 4.17
C VAL A 160 -5.80 -0.54 5.14
N SER A 161 -4.69 -1.27 5.15
CA SER A 161 -3.50 -0.94 5.91
C SER A 161 -2.28 -0.81 5.00
N LEU A 162 -1.46 0.19 5.25
CA LEU A 162 -0.08 0.26 4.76
C LEU A 162 0.78 -0.51 5.74
N TRP A 163 0.89 -1.82 5.52
CA TRP A 163 1.50 -2.77 6.44
C TRP A 163 2.99 -2.96 6.15
N CYS A 164 3.80 -2.85 7.17
CA CYS A 164 5.21 -3.18 7.08
C CYS A 164 5.45 -4.62 7.53
N ASP A 165 5.63 -5.54 6.56
CA ASP A 165 5.85 -6.97 6.79
C ASP A 165 7.10 -7.25 7.63
N ARG A 166 8.11 -6.38 7.55
CA ARG A 166 9.36 -6.56 8.28
C ARG A 166 9.26 -6.28 9.77
N PHE A 167 8.32 -5.43 10.17
CA PHE A 167 8.17 -4.98 11.54
C PHE A 167 6.81 -5.30 12.14
N ASP A 168 5.95 -5.98 11.40
CA ASP A 168 4.60 -6.38 11.80
C ASP A 168 3.79 -5.19 12.35
N VAL A 169 3.76 -4.08 11.58
CA VAL A 169 3.14 -2.83 12.02
C VAL A 169 2.54 -2.03 10.86
N SER A 170 1.41 -1.37 11.13
CA SER A 170 0.75 -0.46 10.20
C SER A 170 1.39 0.93 10.24
N PHE A 171 1.72 1.50 9.08
CA PHE A 171 2.13 2.89 8.92
C PHE A 171 0.93 3.84 8.97
N GLY A 172 -0.20 3.39 8.47
CA GLY A 172 -1.48 4.07 8.48
C GLY A 172 -2.56 3.17 7.89
N ALA A 173 -3.81 3.44 8.22
CA ALA A 173 -4.94 2.63 7.77
C ALA A 173 -6.16 3.48 7.44
N ALA A 174 -7.09 2.92 6.66
CA ALA A 174 -8.38 3.54 6.32
C ALA A 174 -9.51 2.53 6.50
N ALA A 175 -10.57 2.93 7.19
CA ALA A 175 -11.83 2.21 7.16
C ALA A 175 -12.59 2.57 5.87
N LEU A 176 -13.10 1.58 5.17
CA LEU A 176 -13.83 1.74 3.91
C LEU A 176 -15.34 1.68 4.16
N ALA A 177 -16.09 2.62 3.59
CA ALA A 177 -17.55 2.67 3.69
C ALA A 177 -18.18 3.21 2.39
#